data_b65e037c7a9269838d0cbd5aaa85f0c3
#
_entry.id   b65e037c7a9269838d0cbd5aaa85f0c3
#
_cell.length_a   1.000
_cell.length_b   1.000
_cell.length_c   1.000
_cell.angle_alpha   90.00
_cell.angle_beta   90.00
_cell.angle_gamma   90.00
#
_symmetry.space_group_name_H-M   'P 1'
#
loop_
_entity.id
_entity.type
_entity.pdbx_description
1 polymer ?
#
loop_
_entity_poly.entity_id
_entity_poly.type
_entity_poly.pdbx_seq_one_letter_code
_entity_poly.pdbx_strand_id
1 'polypeptide(L)'
;MKAADFLSQVALIVRERGEVYGDARANLSDTAARWSATLGHKVTPAQVAMCMVDLKMSRLKASPQHLDSLQDICGYVALLSEIITE
;
A
#
# COMPACT_ATOMS: atom_id res chain seq x y z
N MET A 1 -16.07 -4.13 15.17
CA MET A 1 -16.24 -4.26 13.70
C MET A 1 -15.89 -5.67 13.29
N LYS A 2 -16.70 -6.28 12.45
CA LYS A 2 -16.39 -7.61 11.90
C LYS A 2 -15.31 -7.49 10.83
N ALA A 3 -14.51 -8.56 10.68
CA ALA A 3 -13.42 -8.59 9.70
C ALA A 3 -13.89 -8.30 8.27
N ALA A 4 -15.03 -8.87 7.86
CA ALA A 4 -15.57 -8.65 6.53
C ALA A 4 -15.98 -7.18 6.31
N ASP A 5 -16.52 -6.53 7.34
CA ASP A 5 -16.90 -5.10 7.26
C ASP A 5 -15.65 -4.23 7.13
N PHE A 6 -14.60 -4.56 7.85
CA PHE A 6 -13.31 -3.88 7.72
C PHE A 6 -12.76 -3.99 6.29
N LEU A 7 -12.80 -5.18 5.70
CA LEU A 7 -12.36 -5.39 4.32
C LEU A 7 -13.20 -4.62 3.31
N SER A 8 -14.51 -4.51 3.56
CA SER A 8 -15.39 -3.68 2.72
C SER A 8 -15.02 -2.21 2.80
N GLN A 9 -14.64 -1.72 3.97
CA GLN A 9 -14.14 -0.35 4.14
C GLN A 9 -12.83 -0.16 3.37
N VAL A 10 -11.91 -1.12 3.43
CA VAL A 10 -10.65 -1.05 2.70
C VAL A 10 -10.90 -0.97 1.19
N ALA A 11 -11.84 -1.79 0.67
CA ALA A 11 -12.19 -1.74 -0.75
C ALA A 11 -12.68 -0.36 -1.17
N LEU A 12 -13.51 0.27 -0.34
CA LEU A 12 -14.03 1.61 -0.60
C LEU A 12 -12.88 2.64 -0.60
N ILE A 13 -11.99 2.58 0.37
CA ILE A 13 -10.83 3.48 0.47
C ILE A 13 -9.95 3.36 -0.77
N VAL A 14 -9.66 2.14 -1.23
CA VAL A 14 -8.83 1.91 -2.42
C VAL A 14 -9.48 2.54 -3.65
N ARG A 15 -10.80 2.40 -3.81
CA ARG A 15 -11.53 3.02 -4.92
C ARG A 15 -11.48 4.53 -4.86
N GLU A 16 -11.76 5.12 -3.69
CA GLU A 16 -11.75 6.57 -3.50
C GLU A 16 -10.37 7.18 -3.77
N ARG A 17 -9.30 6.53 -3.30
CA ARG A 17 -7.94 7.00 -3.56
C ARG A 17 -7.59 6.93 -5.04
N GLY A 18 -8.06 5.91 -5.75
CA GLY A 18 -7.88 5.80 -7.19
C GLY A 18 -8.54 6.96 -7.94
N GLU A 19 -9.71 7.40 -7.50
CA GLU A 19 -10.42 8.54 -8.08
C GLU A 19 -9.66 9.86 -7.84
N VAL A 20 -9.05 10.03 -6.67
CA VAL A 20 -8.35 11.27 -6.29
C VAL A 20 -6.93 11.33 -6.84
N TYR A 21 -6.16 10.25 -6.71
CA TYR A 21 -4.73 10.22 -7.00
C TYR A 21 -4.38 9.51 -8.31
N GLY A 22 -5.37 8.97 -9.01
CA GLY A 22 -5.16 8.23 -10.25
C GLY A 22 -4.73 6.78 -10.01
N ASP A 23 -4.13 6.19 -11.02
CA ASP A 23 -3.75 4.77 -11.01
C ASP A 23 -2.64 4.51 -9.96
N ALA A 24 -2.97 3.72 -8.95
CA ALA A 24 -2.03 3.36 -7.90
C ALA A 24 -0.82 2.60 -8.42
N ARG A 25 -0.99 1.76 -9.46
CA ARG A 25 0.11 1.02 -10.06
C ARG A 25 1.11 1.95 -10.74
N ALA A 26 0.62 2.97 -11.43
CA ALA A 26 1.49 3.99 -12.04
C ALA A 26 2.26 4.75 -10.98
N ASN A 27 1.60 5.08 -9.85
CA ASN A 27 2.26 5.75 -8.73
C ASN A 27 3.35 4.88 -8.10
N LEU A 28 3.08 3.58 -7.94
CA LEU A 28 4.08 2.64 -7.40
C LEU A 28 5.26 2.48 -8.36
N SER A 29 5.01 2.46 -9.66
CA SER A 29 6.07 2.38 -10.68
C SER A 29 6.95 3.64 -10.66
N ASP A 30 6.36 4.82 -10.57
CA ASP A 30 7.11 6.07 -10.45
C ASP A 30 7.93 6.10 -9.16
N THR A 31 7.34 5.69 -8.04
CA THR A 31 8.04 5.61 -6.75
C THR A 31 9.21 4.64 -6.84
N ALA A 32 9.02 3.48 -7.47
CA ALA A 32 10.09 2.49 -7.65
C ALA A 32 11.25 3.07 -8.45
N ALA A 33 10.96 3.83 -9.51
CA ALA A 33 11.99 4.49 -10.30
C ALA A 33 12.77 5.51 -9.46
N ARG A 34 12.08 6.31 -8.67
CA ARG A 34 12.71 7.31 -7.80
C ARG A 34 13.57 6.66 -6.73
N TRP A 35 13.07 5.61 -6.08
CA TRP A 35 13.83 4.89 -5.05
C TRP A 35 15.04 4.19 -5.65
N SER A 36 14.90 3.63 -6.86
CA SER A 36 16.04 3.01 -7.58
C SER A 36 17.17 4.02 -7.80
N ALA A 37 16.82 5.24 -8.21
CA ALA A 37 17.80 6.30 -8.40
C ALA A 37 18.45 6.72 -7.08
N THR A 38 17.66 6.89 -6.03
CA THR A 38 18.14 7.32 -4.71
C THR A 38 19.07 6.29 -4.08
N LEU A 39 18.71 5.01 -4.17
CA LEU A 39 19.44 3.91 -3.52
C LEU A 39 20.56 3.35 -4.37
N GLY A 40 20.61 3.67 -5.67
CA GLY A 40 21.67 3.22 -6.56
C GLY A 40 21.54 1.76 -7.00
N HIS A 41 20.38 1.15 -6.87
CA HIS A 41 20.08 -0.20 -7.37
C HIS A 41 18.58 -0.33 -7.68
N LYS A 42 18.23 -1.36 -8.44
CA LYS A 42 16.85 -1.54 -8.89
C LYS A 42 15.91 -1.84 -7.73
N VAL A 43 14.83 -1.09 -7.65
CA VAL A 43 13.68 -1.32 -6.76
C VAL A 43 12.45 -1.52 -7.65
N THR A 44 11.66 -2.57 -7.38
CA THR A 44 10.44 -2.87 -8.15
C THR A 44 9.20 -2.26 -7.50
N PRO A 45 8.11 -2.07 -8.26
CA PRO A 45 6.84 -1.61 -7.67
C PRO A 45 6.34 -2.54 -6.55
N ALA A 46 6.50 -3.86 -6.71
CA ALA A 46 6.14 -4.82 -5.66
C ALA A 46 6.93 -4.59 -4.38
N GLN A 47 8.24 -4.31 -4.50
CA GLN A 47 9.08 -4.01 -3.34
C GLN A 47 8.66 -2.71 -2.66
N VAL A 48 8.25 -1.70 -3.43
CA VAL A 48 7.71 -0.46 -2.85
C VAL A 48 6.48 -0.76 -1.99
N ALA A 49 5.52 -1.53 -2.52
CA ALA A 49 4.33 -1.90 -1.77
C ALA A 49 4.67 -2.64 -0.47
N MET A 50 5.62 -3.57 -0.52
CA MET A 50 6.08 -4.31 0.65
C MET A 50 6.73 -3.39 1.69
N CYS A 51 7.55 -2.45 1.25
CA CYS A 51 8.18 -1.46 2.14
C CYS A 51 7.14 -0.55 2.80
N MET A 52 6.08 -0.19 2.08
CA MET A 52 5.01 0.61 2.66
C MET A 52 4.23 -0.17 3.73
N VAL A 53 4.04 -1.48 3.54
CA VAL A 53 3.49 -2.35 4.57
C VAL A 53 4.38 -2.32 5.82
N ASP A 54 5.69 -2.46 5.65
CA ASP A 54 6.65 -2.39 6.77
C ASP A 54 6.56 -1.05 7.51
N LEU A 55 6.46 0.05 6.78
CA LEU A 55 6.31 1.38 7.37
C LEU A 55 5.05 1.45 8.26
N LYS A 56 3.94 0.92 7.77
CA LYS A 56 2.67 0.93 8.52
C LYS A 56 2.71 -0.03 9.71
N MET A 57 3.39 -1.17 9.58
CA MET A 57 3.62 -2.08 10.71
C MET A 57 4.42 -1.41 11.82
N SER A 58 5.41 -0.60 11.45
CA SER A 58 6.18 0.18 12.43
C SER A 58 5.29 1.14 13.23
N ARG A 59 4.30 1.75 12.58
CA ARG A 59 3.34 2.62 13.28
C ARG A 59 2.47 1.84 14.27
N LEU A 60 2.09 0.61 13.95
CA LEU A 60 1.31 -0.24 14.85
C LEU A 60 2.09 -0.62 16.10
N LYS A 61 3.41 -0.72 16.02
CA LYS A 61 4.25 -0.97 17.20
C LYS A 61 4.10 0.14 18.24
N ALA A 62 4.05 1.39 17.79
CA ALA A 62 3.87 2.54 18.69
C ALA A 62 2.40 2.80 19.03
N SER A 63 1.48 2.46 18.14
CA SER A 63 0.04 2.71 18.30
C SER A 63 -0.75 1.50 17.79
N PRO A 64 -0.88 0.42 18.60
CA PRO A 64 -1.46 -0.86 18.16
C PRO A 64 -2.92 -0.79 17.69
N GLN A 65 -3.65 0.25 18.06
CA GLN A 65 -5.07 0.42 17.71
C GLN A 65 -5.27 1.44 16.59
N HIS A 66 -4.21 1.80 15.86
CA HIS A 66 -4.29 2.81 14.80
C HIS A 66 -4.96 2.21 13.57
N LEU A 67 -6.27 2.45 13.44
CA LEU A 67 -7.10 1.87 12.40
C LEU A 67 -6.62 2.22 11.00
N ASP A 68 -6.19 3.46 10.76
CA ASP A 68 -5.69 3.91 9.46
C ASP A 68 -4.50 3.08 8.99
N SER A 69 -3.60 2.72 9.91
CA SER A 69 -2.44 1.87 9.58
C SER A 69 -2.88 0.47 9.17
N LEU A 70 -3.87 -0.11 9.86
CA LEU A 70 -4.43 -1.41 9.49
C LEU A 70 -5.06 -1.36 8.09
N GLN A 71 -5.82 -0.32 7.81
CA GLN A 71 -6.45 -0.11 6.51
C GLN A 71 -5.40 0.06 5.40
N ASP A 72 -4.36 0.84 5.66
CA ASP A 72 -3.29 1.09 4.70
C ASP A 72 -2.49 -0.19 4.39
N ILE A 73 -2.20 -1.01 5.41
CA ILE A 73 -1.55 -2.32 5.20
C ILE A 73 -2.37 -3.17 4.24
N CYS A 74 -3.67 -3.29 4.49
CA CYS A 74 -4.56 -4.07 3.63
C CYS A 74 -4.64 -3.48 2.21
N GLY A 75 -4.66 -2.15 2.09
CA GLY A 75 -4.65 -1.47 0.80
C GLY A 75 -3.39 -1.76 -0.02
N TYR A 76 -2.22 -1.67 0.60
CA TYR A 76 -0.96 -2.01 -0.09
C TYR A 76 -0.86 -3.48 -0.44
N VAL A 77 -1.35 -4.38 0.42
CA VAL A 77 -1.40 -5.81 0.12
C VAL A 77 -2.32 -6.07 -1.08
N ALA A 78 -3.46 -5.39 -1.16
CA ALA A 78 -4.37 -5.50 -2.29
C ALA A 78 -3.70 -5.04 -3.60
N LEU A 79 -2.98 -3.91 -3.57
CA LEU A 79 -2.22 -3.42 -4.73
C LEU A 79 -1.10 -4.39 -5.12
N LEU A 80 -0.42 -4.96 -4.14
CA LEU A 80 0.61 -5.97 -4.38
C LEU A 80 0.03 -7.19 -5.09
N SER A 81 -1.16 -7.64 -4.67
CA SER A 81 -1.84 -8.77 -5.32
C SER A 81 -2.13 -8.48 -6.80
N GLU A 82 -2.52 -7.24 -7.10
CA GLU A 82 -2.76 -6.80 -8.47
C GLU A 82 -1.48 -6.88 -9.33
N ILE A 83 -0.36 -6.42 -8.79
CA ILE A 83 0.94 -6.42 -9.47
C ILE A 83 1.41 -7.85 -9.76
N ILE A 84 1.31 -8.76 -8.79
CA ILE A 84 1.86 -10.11 -8.94
C ILE A 84 0.94 -11.07 -9.71
N THR A 85 -0.33 -10.73 -9.90
CA THR A 85 -1.28 -11.58 -10.64
C THR A 85 -1.46 -11.17 -12.09
N GLU A 86 -0.83 -10.11 -12.53
CA GLU A 86 -0.83 -9.65 -13.93
C GLU A 86 0.50 -9.95 -14.66
#